data_2b0b9c6f4c466f9a0ab6cab5b4ad8e83
#
_entry.id   2b0b9c6f4c466f9a0ab6cab5b4ad8e83
#
_cell.length_a   1.000
_cell.length_b   1.000
_cell.length_c   1.000
_cell.angle_alpha   90.00
_cell.angle_beta   90.00
_cell.angle_gamma   90.00
#
_symmetry.space_group_name_H-M   'P 1'
#
loop_
_entity.id
_entity.type
_entity.pdbx_description
1 polymer ?
#
loop_
_entity_poly.entity_id
_entity_poly.type
_entity_poly.pdbx_seq_one_letter_code
_entity_poly.pdbx_strand_id
1 'polypeptide(L)'
;MARGFAYVAGRKYDTGMLRGKAAMIASTTGTSADTYAPDSIDGDIHTVLWPVHSGLLRYCGFGVIEPFIAYMPGRVGPEVRQRYLDDYRARLFDIVHAPRLFFHAAQDYGPNERLRPGVIARSGVQRNV
;
A
#
# COMPACT_ATOMS: atom_id res chain seq x y z
N MET A 1 14.94 2.84 8.35
CA MET A 1 15.25 1.50 7.78
C MET A 1 16.75 1.23 7.88
N ALA A 2 17.14 0.01 8.22
CA ALA A 2 18.55 -0.35 8.38
C ALA A 2 19.16 -0.78 7.04
N ARG A 3 20.23 -0.10 6.61
CA ARG A 3 21.04 -0.49 5.46
C ARG A 3 21.70 -1.85 5.74
N GLY A 4 21.77 -2.71 4.74
CA GLY A 4 22.31 -4.06 4.87
C GLY A 4 21.29 -5.10 5.34
N PHE A 5 20.20 -4.68 6.00
CA PHE A 5 19.10 -5.55 6.41
C PHE A 5 17.85 -5.34 5.55
N ALA A 6 17.35 -4.12 5.50
CA ALA A 6 16.13 -3.80 4.76
C ALA A 6 16.40 -3.39 3.31
N TYR A 7 17.56 -2.81 3.02
CA TYR A 7 17.97 -2.41 1.68
C TYR A 7 19.49 -2.39 1.52
N VAL A 8 19.94 -2.60 0.28
CA VAL A 8 21.32 -2.39 -0.17
C VAL A 8 21.29 -1.76 -1.56
N ALA A 9 22.42 -1.16 -1.96
CA ALA A 9 22.53 -0.58 -3.29
C ALA A 9 22.25 -1.61 -4.39
N GLY A 10 21.45 -1.23 -5.39
CA GLY A 10 21.07 -2.08 -6.52
C GLY A 10 20.00 -3.13 -6.26
N ARG A 11 19.55 -3.30 -5.02
CA ARG A 11 18.49 -4.25 -4.66
C ARG A 11 17.26 -3.52 -4.15
N LYS A 12 16.34 -3.27 -5.06
CA LYS A 12 15.06 -2.58 -4.79
C LYS A 12 13.92 -3.29 -5.51
N TYR A 13 12.70 -3.07 -5.06
CA TYR A 13 11.48 -3.61 -5.67
C TYR A 13 11.55 -5.14 -5.82
N ASP A 14 11.45 -5.67 -7.04
CA ASP A 14 11.42 -7.11 -7.32
C ASP A 14 12.69 -7.86 -6.89
N THR A 15 13.78 -7.14 -6.68
CA THR A 15 15.07 -7.67 -6.17
C THR A 15 15.34 -7.27 -4.72
N GLY A 16 14.37 -6.64 -4.04
CA GLY A 16 14.50 -6.15 -2.68
C GLY A 16 14.91 -7.22 -1.67
N MET A 17 15.50 -6.79 -0.55
CA MET A 17 16.03 -7.69 0.48
C MET A 17 14.96 -8.50 1.19
N LEU A 18 13.72 -7.98 1.24
CA LEU A 18 12.61 -8.59 1.98
C LEU A 18 11.58 -9.26 1.06
N ARG A 19 12.02 -9.69 -0.14
CA ARG A 19 11.21 -10.51 -1.05
C ARG A 19 10.66 -11.75 -0.33
N GLY A 20 9.48 -12.18 -0.73
CA GLY A 20 8.80 -13.33 -0.14
C GLY A 20 8.10 -13.02 1.19
N LYS A 21 8.32 -11.83 1.75
CA LYS A 21 7.58 -11.32 2.90
C LYS A 21 6.43 -10.42 2.45
N ALA A 22 5.43 -10.27 3.32
CA ALA A 22 4.31 -9.37 3.10
C ALA A 22 4.21 -8.36 4.24
N ALA A 23 3.68 -7.19 3.94
CA ALA A 23 3.43 -6.15 4.93
C ALA A 23 2.09 -5.47 4.65
N MET A 24 1.37 -5.11 5.71
CA MET A 24 0.12 -4.40 5.69
C MET A 24 0.23 -3.15 6.55
N ILE A 25 -0.31 -2.03 6.07
CA ILE A 25 -0.57 -0.86 6.91
C ILE A 25 -1.90 -1.07 7.60
N ALA A 26 -1.93 -0.92 8.92
CA ALA A 26 -3.15 -0.76 9.69
C ALA A 26 -3.13 0.63 10.32
N SER A 27 -4.15 1.43 10.05
CA SER A 27 -4.20 2.83 10.48
C SER A 27 -5.62 3.27 10.81
N THR A 28 -5.71 4.41 11.47
CA THR A 28 -6.97 5.12 11.70
C THR A 28 -6.91 6.50 11.05
N THR A 29 -8.07 7.07 10.74
CA THR A 29 -8.20 8.44 10.24
C THR A 29 -9.09 9.27 11.16
N GLY A 30 -8.90 10.58 11.14
CA GLY A 30 -9.76 11.52 11.88
C GLY A 30 -11.07 11.86 11.15
N THR A 31 -11.14 11.56 9.84
CA THR A 31 -12.26 11.86 8.95
C THR A 31 -12.85 10.59 8.34
N SER A 32 -14.00 10.71 7.69
CA SER A 32 -14.73 9.58 7.09
C SER A 32 -14.03 9.04 5.84
N ALA A 33 -14.43 7.86 5.40
CA ALA A 33 -13.96 7.27 4.14
C ALA A 33 -14.22 8.17 2.93
N ASP A 34 -15.31 8.95 2.96
CA ASP A 34 -15.69 9.85 1.86
C ASP A 34 -14.64 10.94 1.58
N THR A 35 -13.88 11.35 2.62
CA THR A 35 -12.81 12.34 2.42
C THR A 35 -11.58 11.79 1.73
N TYR A 36 -11.51 10.46 1.56
CA TYR A 36 -10.42 9.73 0.90
C TYR A 36 -10.84 9.11 -0.43
N ALA A 37 -11.89 9.62 -1.05
CA ALA A 37 -12.25 9.28 -2.43
C ALA A 37 -11.34 10.04 -3.43
N PRO A 38 -11.20 9.56 -4.68
CA PRO A 38 -10.33 10.21 -5.69
C PRO A 38 -10.64 11.66 -5.99
N ASP A 39 -11.89 12.08 -5.78
CA ASP A 39 -12.42 13.45 -6.01
C ASP A 39 -12.64 14.23 -4.70
N SER A 40 -12.15 13.72 -3.59
CA SER A 40 -12.34 14.34 -2.27
C SER A 40 -11.14 15.18 -1.84
N ILE A 41 -11.34 15.95 -0.77
CA ILE A 41 -10.37 16.94 -0.27
C ILE A 41 -9.01 16.32 0.12
N ASP A 42 -9.01 15.11 0.68
CA ASP A 42 -7.78 14.41 1.06
C ASP A 42 -7.23 13.53 -0.09
N GLY A 43 -8.02 13.34 -1.15
CA GLY A 43 -7.69 12.48 -2.28
C GLY A 43 -7.75 10.98 -1.94
N ASP A 44 -7.50 10.15 -2.94
CA ASP A 44 -7.57 8.69 -2.80
C ASP A 44 -6.61 8.17 -1.73
N ILE A 45 -7.09 7.30 -0.84
CA ILE A 45 -6.33 6.74 0.28
C ILE A 45 -5.04 6.02 -0.17
N HIS A 46 -5.06 5.35 -1.32
CA HIS A 46 -3.87 4.69 -1.85
C HIS A 46 -2.83 5.70 -2.34
N THR A 47 -3.29 6.85 -2.86
CA THR A 47 -2.42 7.97 -3.21
C THR A 47 -1.79 8.57 -1.97
N VAL A 48 -2.56 8.77 -0.91
CA VAL A 48 -2.07 9.28 0.39
C VAL A 48 -1.02 8.33 1.00
N LEU A 49 -1.25 7.02 0.92
CA LEU A 49 -0.37 5.99 1.47
C LEU A 49 0.76 5.58 0.51
N TRP A 50 0.80 6.11 -0.72
CA TRP A 50 1.78 5.71 -1.73
C TRP A 50 3.24 5.83 -1.30
N PRO A 51 3.68 6.91 -0.60
CA PRO A 51 5.05 7.01 -0.11
C PRO A 51 5.46 5.84 0.77
N VAL A 52 4.54 5.31 1.59
CA VAL A 52 4.81 4.16 2.45
C VAL A 52 4.68 2.86 1.66
N HIS A 53 3.61 2.67 0.90
CA HIS A 53 3.38 1.46 0.13
C HIS A 53 4.49 1.22 -0.91
N SER A 54 4.79 2.22 -1.73
CA SER A 54 5.79 2.09 -2.79
C SER A 54 7.19 2.47 -2.34
N GLY A 55 7.32 3.64 -1.67
CA GLY A 55 8.63 4.19 -1.32
C GLY A 55 9.32 3.48 -0.16
N LEU A 56 8.55 2.79 0.69
CA LEU A 56 9.09 2.08 1.84
C LEU A 56 8.95 0.56 1.68
N LEU A 57 7.73 0.04 1.65
CA LEU A 57 7.48 -1.39 1.71
C LEU A 57 7.88 -2.09 0.41
N ARG A 58 7.33 -1.66 -0.73
CA ARG A 58 7.69 -2.24 -2.02
C ARG A 58 9.18 -2.04 -2.33
N TYR A 59 9.75 -0.87 -2.01
CA TYR A 59 11.16 -0.60 -2.22
C TYR A 59 12.05 -1.65 -1.57
N CYS A 60 11.71 -2.11 -0.36
CA CYS A 60 12.43 -3.16 0.35
C CYS A 60 12.13 -4.57 -0.18
N GLY A 61 11.15 -4.74 -1.06
CA GLY A 61 10.79 -6.03 -1.65
C GLY A 61 9.56 -6.72 -1.05
N PHE A 62 8.85 -6.08 -0.12
CA PHE A 62 7.61 -6.66 0.41
C PHE A 62 6.52 -6.78 -0.65
N GLY A 63 5.75 -7.87 -0.59
CA GLY A 63 4.39 -7.87 -1.12
C GLY A 63 3.51 -7.01 -0.24
N VAL A 64 2.95 -5.93 -0.78
CA VAL A 64 2.14 -4.99 0.00
C VAL A 64 0.69 -5.46 0.01
N ILE A 65 0.16 -5.69 1.19
CA ILE A 65 -1.23 -6.09 1.39
C ILE A 65 -2.10 -4.82 1.39
N GLU A 66 -3.33 -4.94 0.90
CA GLU A 66 -4.36 -3.91 0.96
C GLU A 66 -4.48 -3.36 2.39
N PRO A 67 -4.39 -2.04 2.61
CA PRO A 67 -4.39 -1.48 3.96
C PRO A 67 -5.69 -1.74 4.71
N PHE A 68 -5.60 -1.84 6.01
CA PHE A 68 -6.76 -1.82 6.91
C PHE A 68 -6.91 -0.42 7.50
N ILE A 69 -8.02 0.24 7.21
CA ILE A 69 -8.28 1.61 7.69
C ILE A 69 -9.57 1.62 8.54
N ALA A 70 -9.45 2.04 9.78
CA ALA A 70 -10.59 2.34 10.63
C ALA A 70 -10.86 3.86 10.58
N TYR A 71 -11.95 4.24 9.93
CA TYR A 71 -12.31 5.64 9.74
C TYR A 71 -13.00 6.21 10.96
N MET A 72 -12.56 7.38 11.44
CA MET A 72 -13.15 8.15 12.55
C MET A 72 -13.43 7.35 13.82
N PRO A 73 -12.55 6.48 14.35
CA PRO A 73 -12.90 5.64 15.50
C PRO A 73 -13.27 6.46 16.75
N GLY A 74 -12.78 7.69 16.86
CA GLY A 74 -13.13 8.60 17.95
C GLY A 74 -14.52 9.27 17.82
N ARG A 75 -15.15 9.18 16.63
CA ARG A 75 -16.45 9.83 16.36
C ARG A 75 -17.59 8.86 16.09
N VAL A 76 -17.29 7.58 15.91
CA VAL A 76 -18.30 6.53 15.70
C VAL A 76 -18.72 5.90 17.02
N GLY A 77 -19.89 5.27 17.03
CA GLY A 77 -20.43 4.58 18.21
C GLY A 77 -19.64 3.32 18.60
N PRO A 78 -19.89 2.77 19.81
CA PRO A 78 -19.19 1.58 20.30
C PRO A 78 -19.34 0.37 19.39
N GLU A 79 -20.53 0.19 18.79
CA GLU A 79 -20.79 -0.95 17.90
C GLU A 79 -19.92 -0.87 16.63
N VAL A 80 -19.70 0.34 16.08
CA VAL A 80 -18.84 0.52 14.89
C VAL A 80 -17.39 0.25 15.25
N ARG A 81 -16.93 0.73 16.40
CA ARG A 81 -15.58 0.42 16.89
C ARG A 81 -15.37 -1.08 17.08
N GLN A 82 -16.37 -1.75 17.65
CA GLN A 82 -16.30 -3.21 17.82
C GLN A 82 -16.21 -3.92 16.47
N ARG A 83 -17.01 -3.50 15.46
CA ARG A 83 -16.87 -4.04 14.10
C ARG A 83 -15.46 -3.84 13.52
N TYR A 84 -14.85 -2.67 13.69
CA TYR A 84 -13.47 -2.47 13.24
C TYR A 84 -12.50 -3.46 13.88
N LEU A 85 -12.67 -3.75 15.17
CA LEU A 85 -11.82 -4.72 15.86
C LEU A 85 -12.06 -6.15 15.34
N ASP A 86 -13.30 -6.51 15.10
CA ASP A 86 -13.67 -7.84 14.59
C ASP A 86 -13.18 -8.02 13.15
N ASP A 87 -13.35 -7.01 12.29
CA ASP A 87 -12.86 -7.00 10.91
C ASP A 87 -11.32 -7.05 10.85
N TYR A 88 -10.65 -6.32 11.73
CA TYR A 88 -9.19 -6.37 11.83
C TYR A 88 -8.70 -7.74 12.29
N ARG A 89 -9.37 -8.34 13.28
CA ARG A 89 -9.06 -9.71 13.73
C ARG A 89 -9.24 -10.72 12.59
N ALA A 90 -10.35 -10.64 11.87
CA ALA A 90 -10.62 -11.50 10.71
C ALA A 90 -9.54 -11.32 9.61
N ARG A 91 -9.15 -10.07 9.32
CA ARG A 91 -8.09 -9.75 8.37
C ARG A 91 -6.75 -10.36 8.80
N LEU A 92 -6.39 -10.27 10.07
CA LEU A 92 -5.15 -10.86 10.58
C LEU A 92 -5.17 -12.39 10.56
N PHE A 93 -6.31 -12.99 10.82
CA PHE A 93 -6.46 -14.45 10.80
C PHE A 93 -6.22 -15.05 9.42
N ASP A 94 -6.63 -14.34 8.36
CA ASP A 94 -6.48 -14.77 6.97
C ASP A 94 -5.52 -13.88 6.17
N ILE A 95 -4.53 -13.29 6.83
CA ILE A 95 -3.65 -12.28 6.23
C ILE A 95 -2.84 -12.82 5.04
N VAL A 96 -2.55 -14.11 5.02
CA VAL A 96 -1.79 -14.74 3.92
C VAL A 96 -2.56 -14.74 2.61
N HIS A 97 -3.88 -14.75 2.65
CA HIS A 97 -4.78 -14.70 1.50
C HIS A 97 -5.35 -13.30 1.23
N ALA A 98 -5.02 -12.32 2.07
CA ALA A 98 -5.50 -10.95 1.92
C ALA A 98 -5.09 -10.36 0.56
N PRO A 99 -5.95 -9.54 -0.07
CA PRO A 99 -5.66 -8.89 -1.34
C PRO A 99 -4.36 -8.10 -1.28
N ARG A 100 -3.59 -8.12 -2.37
CA ARG A 100 -2.34 -7.38 -2.49
C ARG A 100 -2.50 -6.23 -3.46
N LEU A 101 -1.83 -5.14 -3.16
CA LEU A 101 -1.74 -4.02 -4.08
C LEU A 101 -0.95 -4.43 -5.32
N PHE A 102 -1.39 -3.94 -6.46
CA PHE A 102 -0.68 -4.12 -7.72
C PHE A 102 0.46 -3.10 -7.85
N PHE A 103 1.61 -3.58 -8.28
CA PHE A 103 2.72 -2.76 -8.73
C PHE A 103 3.27 -3.32 -10.03
N HIS A 104 3.68 -2.43 -10.93
CA HIS A 104 4.38 -2.85 -12.13
C HIS A 104 5.72 -3.52 -11.78
N ALA A 105 6.04 -4.62 -12.45
CA ALA A 105 7.33 -5.29 -12.30
C ALA A 105 8.46 -4.45 -12.88
N ALA A 106 9.70 -4.70 -12.45
CA ALA A 106 10.87 -3.96 -12.94
C ALA A 106 11.02 -4.03 -14.46
N GLN A 107 10.64 -5.14 -15.08
CA GLN A 107 10.68 -5.34 -16.54
C GLN A 107 9.72 -4.42 -17.32
N ASP A 108 8.69 -3.87 -16.66
CA ASP A 108 7.74 -2.94 -17.28
C ASP A 108 8.36 -1.54 -17.49
N TYR A 109 9.53 -1.30 -16.90
CA TYR A 109 10.23 -0.02 -16.99
C TYR A 109 11.40 -0.08 -17.94
N GLY A 110 11.66 1.05 -18.59
CA GLY A 110 12.83 1.25 -19.43
C GLY A 110 14.07 1.69 -18.63
N PRO A 111 15.20 1.92 -19.33
CA PRO A 111 16.45 2.37 -18.68
C PRO A 111 16.33 3.70 -17.95
N ASN A 112 15.36 4.51 -18.32
CA ASN A 112 15.04 5.80 -17.69
C ASN A 112 14.07 5.69 -16.51
N GLU A 113 13.79 4.45 -16.04
CA GLU A 113 12.85 4.15 -14.95
C GLU A 113 11.39 4.60 -15.23
N ARG A 114 11.05 4.82 -16.51
CA ARG A 114 9.67 5.10 -16.95
C ARG A 114 9.04 3.85 -17.55
N LEU A 115 7.72 3.75 -17.44
CA LEU A 115 6.98 2.67 -18.09
C LEU A 115 7.32 2.62 -19.59
N ARG A 116 7.56 1.43 -20.09
CA ARG A 116 7.88 1.21 -21.51
C ARG A 116 6.71 1.62 -22.39
N PRO A 117 6.97 2.01 -23.65
CA PRO A 117 5.90 2.22 -24.62
C PRO A 117 4.97 0.99 -24.69
N GLY A 118 3.66 1.23 -24.68
CA GLY A 118 2.64 0.18 -24.69
C GLY A 118 2.26 -0.41 -23.32
N VAL A 119 3.02 -0.15 -22.26
CA VAL A 119 2.62 -0.52 -20.90
C VAL A 119 1.64 0.51 -20.36
N ILE A 120 0.44 0.05 -20.03
CA ILE A 120 -0.61 0.92 -19.46
C ILE A 120 -0.44 0.99 -17.95
N ALA A 121 -0.31 2.20 -17.43
CA ALA A 121 -0.22 2.44 -15.98
C ALA A 121 -1.47 1.94 -15.25
N ARG A 122 -1.29 1.07 -14.26
CA ARG A 122 -2.39 0.46 -13.49
C ARG A 122 -2.39 0.84 -12.02
N SER A 123 -1.28 1.35 -11.51
CA SER A 123 -1.20 1.83 -10.13
C SER A 123 -1.82 3.21 -10.00
N GLY A 124 -2.43 3.50 -8.84
CA GLY A 124 -3.18 4.74 -8.62
C GLY A 124 -2.40 6.04 -8.83
N VAL A 125 -1.07 6.02 -8.64
CA VAL A 125 -0.21 7.20 -8.78
C VAL A 125 0.57 7.21 -10.10
N GLN A 126 0.77 6.06 -10.73
CA GLN A 126 1.45 5.96 -12.02
C GLN A 126 0.48 6.33 -13.15
N ARG A 127 0.96 7.11 -14.10
CA ARG A 127 0.18 7.58 -15.25
C ARG A 127 1.03 7.49 -16.51
N ASN A 128 0.39 7.14 -17.62
CA ASN A 128 0.99 7.31 -18.94
C ASN A 128 0.95 8.79 -19.32
N VAL A 129 2.00 9.28 -19.88
CA VAL A 129 2.15 10.65 -20.37
C VAL A 129 2.47 10.67 -21.85
#